data_5ad478e69213af0cc25da212b651bcd5
#
_entry.id   5ad478e69213af0cc25da212b651bcd5
#
_cell.length_a   1.000
_cell.length_b   1.000
_cell.length_c   1.000
_cell.angle_alpha   90.00
_cell.angle_beta   90.00
_cell.angle_gamma   90.00
#
_symmetry.space_group_name_H-M   'P 1'
#
loop_
_entity.id
_entity.type
_entity.pdbx_description
1 polymer ?
#
loop_
_entity_poly.entity_id
_entity_poly.type
_entity_poly.pdbx_seq_one_letter_code
_entity_poly.pdbx_strand_id
1 'polypeptide(L)'
;MNKERKIAVIGTGKTGGTVMDLLGKRAIPFDETNPATIDSLKEAEAAIIFVPSDAASAVMEVLLEAAIPSVWGTTGFAWPADLPDRVKTAGVPWVIGSNFSLGIQVVRKAIESLGKGVELLDDPQLHIHEVHHTDKKDAPSGTALSWREWLGKEASISSDRVGDVKGRHELTIKSAGETITLSHEAHHRKIFAQGAIWTANHLLDHPDIVPGLFRFEDLFDQAYGQED
;
A
#
# COMPACT_ATOMS: atom_id res chain seq x y z
N MET A 1 20.90 -23.74 -8.12
CA MET A 1 20.24 -23.46 -6.82
C MET A 1 19.88 -21.99 -6.82
N ASN A 2 18.59 -21.66 -6.94
CA ASN A 2 18.18 -20.23 -6.78
C ASN A 2 18.56 -19.80 -5.35
N LYS A 3 19.46 -18.83 -5.25
CA LYS A 3 19.80 -18.20 -3.95
C LYS A 3 18.50 -17.65 -3.37
N GLU A 4 18.15 -18.07 -2.17
CA GLU A 4 16.94 -17.58 -1.51
C GLU A 4 17.10 -16.09 -1.23
N ARG A 5 16.34 -15.25 -1.94
CA ARG A 5 16.41 -13.77 -1.86
C ARG A 5 16.13 -13.32 -0.43
N LYS A 6 17.05 -12.57 0.16
CA LYS A 6 16.90 -11.98 1.50
C LYS A 6 16.28 -10.60 1.40
N ILE A 7 15.38 -10.28 2.33
CA ILE A 7 14.68 -9.01 2.40
C ILE A 7 14.88 -8.43 3.79
N ALA A 8 15.42 -7.22 3.85
CA ALA A 8 15.51 -6.46 5.09
C ALA A 8 14.09 -6.02 5.52
N VAL A 9 13.72 -6.29 6.76
CA VAL A 9 12.45 -5.82 7.34
C VAL A 9 12.77 -4.83 8.43
N ILE A 10 12.50 -3.56 8.18
CA ILE A 10 12.82 -2.45 9.09
C ILE A 10 11.55 -1.99 9.80
N GLY A 11 11.54 -2.17 11.12
CA GLY A 11 10.37 -2.01 11.97
C GLY A 11 9.65 -3.34 12.20
N THR A 12 9.75 -3.84 13.44
CA THR A 12 9.25 -5.16 13.88
C THR A 12 7.89 -5.10 14.57
N GLY A 13 7.16 -3.98 14.41
CA GLY A 13 5.82 -3.77 14.94
C GLY A 13 4.76 -4.70 14.31
N LYS A 14 3.47 -4.36 14.47
CA LYS A 14 2.36 -5.23 14.02
C LYS A 14 2.45 -5.66 12.55
N THR A 15 2.74 -4.73 11.63
CA THR A 15 2.81 -5.06 10.20
C THR A 15 4.15 -5.67 9.84
N GLY A 16 5.26 -5.09 10.28
CA GLY A 16 6.60 -5.64 10.02
C GLY A 16 6.78 -7.04 10.61
N GLY A 17 6.26 -7.31 11.82
CA GLY A 17 6.22 -8.65 12.39
C GLY A 17 5.48 -9.64 11.49
N THR A 18 4.33 -9.24 10.94
CA THR A 18 3.60 -10.08 9.97
C THR A 18 4.38 -10.30 8.68
N VAL A 19 5.15 -9.30 8.20
CA VAL A 19 6.05 -9.47 7.04
C VAL A 19 7.12 -10.51 7.35
N MET A 20 7.75 -10.44 8.53
CA MET A 20 8.75 -11.41 8.97
C MET A 20 8.19 -12.83 9.04
N ASP A 21 7.01 -13.01 9.63
CA ASP A 21 6.34 -14.31 9.72
C ASP A 21 6.11 -14.93 8.33
N LEU A 22 5.70 -14.10 7.36
CA LEU A 22 5.45 -14.53 5.98
C LEU A 22 6.72 -14.83 5.19
N LEU A 23 7.79 -14.07 5.41
CA LEU A 23 9.07 -14.28 4.75
C LEU A 23 9.86 -15.44 5.36
N GLY A 24 9.66 -15.73 6.65
CA GLY A 24 10.40 -16.77 7.38
C GLY A 24 11.92 -16.54 7.31
N LYS A 25 12.66 -17.51 6.83
CA LYS A 25 14.13 -17.44 6.73
C LYS A 25 14.66 -16.38 5.76
N ARG A 26 13.79 -15.82 4.91
CA ARG A 26 14.15 -14.74 3.98
C ARG A 26 14.23 -13.37 4.66
N ALA A 27 13.63 -13.20 5.83
CA ALA A 27 13.63 -11.93 6.56
C ALA A 27 14.96 -11.68 7.28
N ILE A 28 15.48 -10.47 7.18
CA ILE A 28 16.55 -9.93 8.03
C ILE A 28 15.94 -8.79 8.85
N PRO A 29 15.67 -9.00 10.15
CA PRO A 29 14.97 -8.01 10.97
C PRO A 29 15.88 -6.88 11.45
N PHE A 30 15.33 -5.65 11.42
CA PHE A 30 15.95 -4.45 11.98
C PHE A 30 14.92 -3.66 12.79
N ASP A 31 15.34 -3.15 13.94
CA ASP A 31 14.53 -2.30 14.83
C ASP A 31 15.41 -1.31 15.62
N GLU A 32 14.85 -0.67 16.63
CA GLU A 32 15.60 0.30 17.47
C GLU A 32 16.76 -0.33 18.22
N THR A 33 16.69 -1.62 18.56
CA THR A 33 17.74 -2.33 19.29
C THR A 33 18.81 -2.92 18.38
N ASN A 34 18.46 -3.16 17.12
CA ASN A 34 19.33 -3.64 16.04
C ASN A 34 19.09 -2.80 14.79
N PRO A 35 19.58 -1.55 14.72
CA PRO A 35 19.30 -0.67 13.60
C PRO A 35 19.99 -1.14 12.31
N ALA A 36 19.31 -0.90 11.18
CA ALA A 36 19.91 -1.13 9.87
C ALA A 36 21.11 -0.21 9.66
N THR A 37 22.18 -0.78 9.15
CA THR A 37 23.39 -0.06 8.70
C THR A 37 23.71 -0.42 7.28
N ILE A 38 24.53 0.38 6.60
CA ILE A 38 24.95 0.09 5.22
C ILE A 38 25.59 -1.30 5.12
N ASP A 39 26.41 -1.67 6.10
CA ASP A 39 27.07 -2.98 6.10
C ASP A 39 26.10 -4.14 6.33
N SER A 40 25.14 -4.00 7.26
CA SER A 40 24.15 -5.04 7.53
C SER A 40 23.14 -5.23 6.38
N LEU A 41 22.90 -4.20 5.57
CA LEU A 41 22.02 -4.25 4.42
C LEU A 41 22.64 -4.95 3.20
N LYS A 42 23.96 -5.20 3.16
CA LYS A 42 24.64 -5.90 2.05
C LYS A 42 24.14 -7.34 1.82
N GLU A 43 23.53 -7.95 2.85
CA GLU A 43 22.97 -9.30 2.74
C GLU A 43 21.55 -9.31 2.15
N ALA A 44 20.88 -8.16 2.08
CA ALA A 44 19.52 -8.02 1.59
C ALA A 44 19.50 -7.54 0.13
N GLU A 45 18.54 -8.00 -0.64
CA GLU A 45 18.33 -7.59 -2.03
C GLU A 45 17.27 -6.50 -2.15
N ALA A 46 16.37 -6.38 -1.17
CA ALA A 46 15.38 -5.31 -1.03
C ALA A 46 15.08 -5.05 0.44
N ALA A 47 14.45 -3.90 0.73
CA ALA A 47 13.99 -3.55 2.07
C ALA A 47 12.47 -3.30 2.10
N ILE A 48 11.80 -3.74 3.17
CA ILE A 48 10.39 -3.44 3.49
C ILE A 48 10.35 -2.69 4.82
N ILE A 49 9.77 -1.49 4.82
CA ILE A 49 9.86 -0.55 5.92
C ILE A 49 8.46 -0.25 6.49
N PHE A 50 8.28 -0.52 7.79
CA PHE A 50 7.09 -0.17 8.57
C PHE A 50 7.51 0.45 9.92
N VAL A 51 8.10 1.63 9.86
CA VAL A 51 8.54 2.38 11.04
C VAL A 51 7.59 3.54 11.36
N PRO A 52 7.55 4.04 12.61
CA PRO A 52 6.90 5.31 12.94
C PRO A 52 7.49 6.48 12.14
N SER A 53 6.69 7.55 11.96
CA SER A 53 7.09 8.70 11.14
C SER A 53 8.32 9.45 11.66
N ASP A 54 8.54 9.44 12.97
CA ASP A 54 9.70 10.07 13.62
C ASP A 54 11.02 9.33 13.35
N ALA A 55 10.97 8.01 13.13
CA ALA A 55 12.13 7.21 12.76
C ALA A 55 12.43 7.21 11.24
N ALA A 56 11.46 7.60 10.41
CA ALA A 56 11.54 7.46 8.95
C ALA A 56 12.71 8.20 8.32
N SER A 57 13.02 9.41 8.80
CA SER A 57 14.10 10.24 8.24
C SER A 57 15.47 9.56 8.37
N ALA A 58 15.79 9.01 9.53
CA ALA A 58 17.08 8.34 9.76
C ALA A 58 17.20 7.06 8.92
N VAL A 59 16.15 6.27 8.85
CA VAL A 59 16.10 5.05 8.02
C VAL A 59 16.23 5.38 6.54
N MET A 60 15.60 6.46 6.09
CA MET A 60 15.66 6.93 4.70
C MET A 60 17.11 7.24 4.27
N GLU A 61 17.88 7.95 5.10
CA GLU A 61 19.27 8.26 4.79
C GLU A 61 20.14 7.01 4.62
N VAL A 62 19.98 6.04 5.52
CA VAL A 62 20.72 4.76 5.45
C VAL A 62 20.38 3.99 4.18
N LEU A 63 19.11 3.94 3.80
CA LEU A 63 18.66 3.18 2.60
C LEU A 63 19.06 3.85 1.29
N LEU A 64 19.10 5.20 1.23
CA LEU A 64 19.61 5.94 0.08
C LEU A 64 21.11 5.67 -0.11
N GLU A 65 21.90 5.71 0.98
CA GLU A 65 23.34 5.44 0.92
C GLU A 65 23.64 3.97 0.60
N ALA A 66 22.84 3.04 1.13
CA ALA A 66 22.95 1.60 0.80
C ALA A 66 22.52 1.28 -0.64
N ALA A 67 21.86 2.22 -1.33
CA ALA A 67 21.34 2.05 -2.70
C ALA A 67 20.56 0.75 -2.86
N ILE A 68 19.56 0.51 -1.99
CA ILE A 68 18.77 -0.72 -1.96
C ILE A 68 17.31 -0.45 -2.41
N PRO A 69 16.71 -1.27 -3.29
CA PRO A 69 15.29 -1.21 -3.62
C PRO A 69 14.43 -1.27 -2.34
N SER A 70 13.46 -0.35 -2.20
CA SER A 70 12.77 -0.20 -0.92
C SER A 70 11.26 -0.02 -1.06
N VAL A 71 10.50 -0.65 -0.14
CA VAL A 71 9.04 -0.59 -0.06
C VAL A 71 8.65 0.04 1.28
N TRP A 72 8.02 1.21 1.23
CA TRP A 72 7.75 2.04 2.39
C TRP A 72 6.25 2.08 2.74
N GLY A 73 5.90 1.51 3.89
CA GLY A 73 4.55 1.54 4.46
C GLY A 73 4.40 2.51 5.64
N THR A 74 5.33 3.44 5.81
CA THR A 74 5.27 4.47 6.84
C THR A 74 4.18 5.49 6.52
N THR A 75 3.27 5.73 7.46
CA THR A 75 2.19 6.72 7.33
C THR A 75 2.48 7.94 8.19
N GLY A 76 1.95 9.11 7.78
CA GLY A 76 2.11 10.36 8.54
C GLY A 76 3.51 10.98 8.48
N PHE A 77 4.39 10.49 7.63
CA PHE A 77 5.70 11.08 7.37
C PHE A 77 5.62 12.08 6.22
N ALA A 78 6.16 13.29 6.44
CA ALA A 78 6.27 14.31 5.41
C ALA A 78 7.52 14.02 4.57
N TRP A 79 7.35 13.43 3.41
CA TRP A 79 8.45 13.10 2.50
C TRP A 79 9.16 14.37 2.01
N PRO A 80 10.50 14.42 2.00
CA PRO A 80 11.24 15.54 1.43
C PRO A 80 10.90 15.77 -0.04
N ALA A 81 10.79 17.03 -0.44
CA ALA A 81 10.43 17.40 -1.82
C ALA A 81 11.48 16.94 -2.85
N ASP A 82 12.75 16.82 -2.44
CA ASP A 82 13.88 16.35 -3.25
C ASP A 82 14.04 14.82 -3.27
N LEU A 83 13.21 14.08 -2.52
CA LEU A 83 13.31 12.62 -2.43
C LEU A 83 13.29 11.92 -3.80
N PRO A 84 12.45 12.30 -4.78
CA PRO A 84 12.44 11.66 -6.10
C PRO A 84 13.82 11.74 -6.80
N ASP A 85 14.48 12.89 -6.74
CA ASP A 85 15.81 13.09 -7.34
C ASP A 85 16.89 12.31 -6.59
N ARG A 86 16.80 12.24 -5.27
CA ARG A 86 17.73 11.47 -4.43
C ARG A 86 17.63 9.97 -4.69
N VAL A 87 16.41 9.42 -4.77
CA VAL A 87 16.18 8.01 -5.09
C VAL A 87 16.68 7.68 -6.50
N LYS A 88 16.40 8.55 -7.47
CA LYS A 88 16.93 8.42 -8.83
C LYS A 88 18.45 8.43 -8.86
N THR A 89 19.09 9.32 -8.10
CA THR A 89 20.56 9.41 -7.96
C THR A 89 21.16 8.17 -7.31
N ALA A 90 20.46 7.57 -6.33
CA ALA A 90 20.84 6.31 -5.72
C ALA A 90 20.75 5.12 -6.69
N GLY A 91 20.09 5.28 -7.84
CA GLY A 91 20.04 4.28 -8.89
C GLY A 91 19.14 3.08 -8.60
N VAL A 92 18.15 3.21 -7.72
CA VAL A 92 17.24 2.13 -7.29
C VAL A 92 15.78 2.55 -7.34
N PRO A 93 14.84 1.60 -7.52
CA PRO A 93 13.42 1.88 -7.40
C PRO A 93 12.98 1.87 -5.92
N TRP A 94 12.23 2.88 -5.50
CA TRP A 94 11.53 2.94 -4.24
C TRP A 94 10.02 3.02 -4.45
N VAL A 95 9.26 2.33 -3.62
CA VAL A 95 7.79 2.35 -3.66
C VAL A 95 7.25 2.81 -2.32
N ILE A 96 6.42 3.86 -2.33
CA ILE A 96 5.71 4.33 -1.14
C ILE A 96 4.23 4.03 -1.25
N GLY A 97 3.60 3.64 -0.13
CA GLY A 97 2.16 3.40 -0.07
C GLY A 97 1.62 3.53 1.33
N SER A 98 0.44 4.13 1.46
CA SER A 98 -0.30 4.17 2.72
C SER A 98 -1.09 2.89 2.98
N ASN A 99 -1.35 2.11 1.93
CA ASN A 99 -2.12 0.88 1.97
C ASN A 99 -1.64 -0.10 0.89
N PHE A 100 -0.99 -1.18 1.31
CA PHE A 100 -0.45 -2.21 0.42
C PHE A 100 -1.42 -3.37 0.13
N SER A 101 -2.72 -3.22 0.35
CA SER A 101 -3.69 -4.25 -0.03
C SER A 101 -3.84 -4.35 -1.56
N LEU A 102 -3.41 -5.47 -2.15
CA LEU A 102 -3.63 -5.75 -3.57
C LEU A 102 -5.13 -5.80 -3.90
N GLY A 103 -5.95 -6.34 -2.99
CA GLY A 103 -7.40 -6.37 -3.15
C GLY A 103 -8.02 -4.97 -3.28
N ILE A 104 -7.52 -4.00 -2.53
CA ILE A 104 -7.95 -2.59 -2.64
C ILE A 104 -7.54 -2.00 -4.01
N GLN A 105 -6.41 -2.38 -4.59
CA GLN A 105 -6.02 -1.90 -5.92
C GLN A 105 -6.92 -2.49 -7.02
N VAL A 106 -7.31 -3.77 -6.91
CA VAL A 106 -8.32 -4.37 -7.80
C VAL A 106 -9.66 -3.64 -7.67
N VAL A 107 -10.10 -3.38 -6.44
CA VAL A 107 -11.33 -2.61 -6.16
C VAL A 107 -11.24 -1.20 -6.74
N ARG A 108 -10.09 -0.53 -6.64
CA ARG A 108 -9.85 0.79 -7.26
C ARG A 108 -10.14 0.77 -8.76
N LYS A 109 -9.60 -0.23 -9.49
CA LYS A 109 -9.88 -0.38 -10.93
C LYS A 109 -11.36 -0.57 -11.25
N ALA A 110 -12.06 -1.35 -10.42
CA ALA A 110 -13.50 -1.53 -10.56
C ALA A 110 -14.27 -0.22 -10.32
N ILE A 111 -13.91 0.54 -9.27
CA ILE A 111 -14.53 1.83 -8.95
C ILE A 111 -14.29 2.85 -10.06
N GLU A 112 -13.06 2.96 -10.58
CA GLU A 112 -12.72 3.85 -11.70
C GLU A 112 -13.55 3.51 -12.96
N SER A 113 -13.76 2.22 -13.22
CA SER A 113 -14.62 1.74 -14.32
C SER A 113 -16.10 2.09 -14.09
N LEU A 114 -16.61 1.85 -12.87
CA LEU A 114 -17.98 2.22 -12.49
C LEU A 114 -18.21 3.73 -12.61
N GLY A 115 -17.25 4.55 -12.15
CA GLY A 115 -17.34 6.01 -12.23
C GLY A 115 -17.48 6.54 -13.67
N LYS A 116 -16.84 5.86 -14.63
CA LYS A 116 -16.99 6.16 -16.07
C LYS A 116 -18.35 5.75 -16.61
N GLY A 117 -18.87 4.59 -16.16
CA GLY A 117 -20.12 4.02 -16.65
C GLY A 117 -21.38 4.63 -16.01
N VAL A 118 -21.28 5.21 -14.83
CA VAL A 118 -22.45 5.70 -14.07
C VAL A 118 -23.25 6.78 -14.79
N GLU A 119 -22.63 7.55 -15.67
CA GLU A 119 -23.30 8.60 -16.47
C GLU A 119 -24.29 8.04 -17.50
N LEU A 120 -24.21 6.73 -17.78
CA LEU A 120 -25.16 6.06 -18.68
C LEU A 120 -26.44 5.63 -17.97
N LEU A 121 -26.49 5.72 -16.64
CA LEU A 121 -27.65 5.36 -15.83
C LEU A 121 -28.61 6.54 -15.67
N ASP A 122 -29.89 6.24 -15.52
CA ASP A 122 -30.92 7.25 -15.30
C ASP A 122 -30.97 7.66 -13.81
N ASP A 123 -30.70 8.93 -13.53
CA ASP A 123 -30.67 9.56 -12.19
C ASP A 123 -29.98 8.70 -11.11
N PRO A 124 -28.67 8.34 -11.26
CA PRO A 124 -28.00 7.47 -10.33
C PRO A 124 -27.73 8.15 -8.98
N GLN A 125 -28.06 7.48 -7.89
CA GLN A 125 -27.71 7.86 -6.52
C GLN A 125 -26.51 7.04 -6.05
N LEU A 126 -25.41 7.73 -5.65
CA LEU A 126 -24.17 7.09 -5.26
C LEU A 126 -23.93 7.24 -3.76
N HIS A 127 -23.70 6.12 -3.10
CA HIS A 127 -23.46 6.06 -1.67
C HIS A 127 -22.29 5.14 -1.34
N ILE A 128 -21.40 5.61 -0.48
CA ILE A 128 -20.31 4.82 0.09
C ILE A 128 -20.62 4.61 1.57
N HIS A 129 -20.66 3.36 2.00
CA HIS A 129 -20.80 2.99 3.41
C HIS A 129 -19.52 2.32 3.92
N GLU A 130 -19.04 2.73 5.09
CA GLU A 130 -17.88 2.10 5.70
C GLU A 130 -18.11 1.72 7.16
N VAL A 131 -17.57 0.57 7.55
CA VAL A 131 -17.65 0.05 8.92
C VAL A 131 -16.25 -0.28 9.41
N HIS A 132 -15.87 0.23 10.60
CA HIS A 132 -14.63 -0.09 11.29
C HIS A 132 -14.86 -0.34 12.78
N HIS A 133 -13.80 -0.81 13.45
CA HIS A 133 -13.83 -1.01 14.90
C HIS A 133 -14.06 0.29 15.67
N THR A 134 -14.54 0.17 16.90
CA THR A 134 -14.93 1.30 17.76
C THR A 134 -13.79 2.26 18.10
N ASP A 135 -12.53 1.78 18.11
CA ASP A 135 -11.35 2.60 18.44
C ASP A 135 -10.87 3.49 17.27
N LYS A 136 -11.43 3.33 16.06
CA LYS A 136 -11.04 4.15 14.90
C LYS A 136 -11.63 5.55 15.02
N LYS A 137 -10.77 6.56 15.11
CA LYS A 137 -11.14 7.96 15.39
C LYS A 137 -11.61 8.74 14.17
N ASP A 138 -10.97 8.51 13.02
CA ASP A 138 -11.30 9.20 11.77
C ASP A 138 -12.61 8.65 11.16
N ALA A 139 -13.52 9.54 10.78
CA ALA A 139 -14.77 9.26 10.06
C ALA A 139 -15.09 10.45 9.16
N PRO A 140 -15.22 10.27 7.82
CA PRO A 140 -15.00 9.01 7.09
C PRO A 140 -13.55 8.52 7.15
N SER A 141 -13.34 7.21 6.92
CA SER A 141 -12.01 6.63 6.81
C SER A 141 -11.27 7.14 5.57
N GLY A 142 -9.93 7.16 5.61
CA GLY A 142 -9.12 7.51 4.45
C GLY A 142 -9.45 6.66 3.22
N THR A 143 -9.73 5.36 3.39
CA THR A 143 -10.14 4.47 2.30
C THR A 143 -11.48 4.89 1.68
N ALA A 144 -12.48 5.28 2.49
CA ALA A 144 -13.76 5.75 1.96
C ALA A 144 -13.61 7.06 1.17
N LEU A 145 -12.73 7.96 1.62
CA LEU A 145 -12.40 9.18 0.88
C LEU A 145 -11.70 8.85 -0.44
N SER A 146 -10.75 7.91 -0.45
CA SER A 146 -10.11 7.43 -1.68
C SER A 146 -11.11 6.79 -2.64
N TRP A 147 -12.09 6.02 -2.15
CA TRP A 147 -13.13 5.45 -3.00
C TRP A 147 -13.95 6.51 -3.72
N ARG A 148 -14.31 7.61 -3.02
CA ARG A 148 -15.01 8.74 -3.65
C ARG A 148 -14.13 9.44 -4.69
N GLU A 149 -12.84 9.62 -4.39
CA GLU A 149 -11.87 10.19 -5.34
C GLU A 149 -11.74 9.32 -6.60
N TRP A 150 -11.56 8.00 -6.43
CA TRP A 150 -11.44 7.05 -7.55
C TRP A 150 -12.72 6.95 -8.39
N LEU A 151 -13.88 7.10 -7.74
CA LEU A 151 -15.17 7.14 -8.44
C LEU A 151 -15.27 8.37 -9.36
N GLY A 152 -14.60 9.48 -9.01
CA GLY A 152 -14.61 10.72 -9.78
C GLY A 152 -15.99 11.37 -9.87
N LYS A 153 -16.89 11.06 -8.93
CA LYS A 153 -18.28 11.55 -8.87
C LYS A 153 -18.63 11.90 -7.43
N GLU A 154 -19.60 12.82 -7.28
CA GLU A 154 -20.17 13.12 -5.98
C GLU A 154 -20.91 11.87 -5.44
N ALA A 155 -20.52 11.45 -4.25
CA ALA A 155 -21.15 10.34 -3.54
C ALA A 155 -21.29 10.70 -2.06
N SER A 156 -22.42 10.38 -1.47
CA SER A 156 -22.61 10.49 -0.03
C SER A 156 -21.78 9.43 0.69
N ILE A 157 -21.26 9.74 1.89
CA ILE A 157 -20.49 8.76 2.69
C ILE A 157 -21.15 8.63 4.06
N SER A 158 -21.36 7.40 4.51
CA SER A 158 -21.74 7.09 5.89
C SER A 158 -20.71 6.17 6.54
N SER A 159 -20.55 6.31 7.85
CA SER A 159 -19.52 5.63 8.63
C SER A 159 -20.12 5.01 9.89
N ASP A 160 -19.89 3.72 10.10
CA ASP A 160 -20.24 3.03 11.34
C ASP A 160 -18.99 2.58 12.10
N ARG A 161 -19.10 2.53 13.43
CA ARG A 161 -18.07 2.04 14.35
C ARG A 161 -18.65 0.92 15.16
N VAL A 162 -18.29 -0.34 14.82
CA VAL A 162 -18.91 -1.55 15.36
C VAL A 162 -17.86 -2.56 15.78
N GLY A 163 -17.84 -2.91 17.05
CA GLY A 163 -17.06 -4.02 17.61
C GLY A 163 -15.60 -4.01 17.17
N ASP A 164 -15.16 -5.11 16.55
CA ASP A 164 -13.77 -5.37 16.12
C ASP A 164 -13.61 -5.44 14.60
N VAL A 165 -14.54 -4.88 13.84
CA VAL A 165 -14.52 -4.87 12.35
C VAL A 165 -13.24 -4.21 11.87
N LYS A 166 -12.44 -4.93 11.05
CA LYS A 166 -11.12 -4.46 10.59
C LYS A 166 -11.22 -3.39 9.50
N GLY A 167 -12.30 -3.42 8.74
CA GLY A 167 -12.64 -2.46 7.68
C GLY A 167 -13.48 -3.12 6.61
N ARG A 168 -14.71 -2.66 6.46
CA ARG A 168 -15.62 -2.99 5.37
C ARG A 168 -16.00 -1.70 4.66
N HIS A 169 -15.98 -1.72 3.35
CA HIS A 169 -16.38 -0.62 2.49
C HIS A 169 -17.35 -1.14 1.44
N GLU A 170 -18.38 -0.37 1.15
CA GLU A 170 -19.40 -0.73 0.18
C GLU A 170 -19.78 0.50 -0.64
N LEU A 171 -19.68 0.41 -1.96
CA LEU A 171 -20.23 1.38 -2.90
C LEU A 171 -21.56 0.85 -3.43
N THR A 172 -22.62 1.63 -3.25
CA THR A 172 -23.93 1.38 -3.84
C THR A 172 -24.23 2.45 -4.88
N ILE A 173 -24.57 2.03 -6.09
CA ILE A 173 -25.07 2.86 -7.19
C ILE A 173 -26.50 2.42 -7.45
N LYS A 174 -27.46 3.30 -7.18
CA LYS A 174 -28.90 3.01 -7.33
C LYS A 174 -29.51 3.90 -8.39
N SER A 175 -30.12 3.31 -9.40
CA SER A 175 -30.95 3.99 -10.41
C SER A 175 -32.41 3.54 -10.30
N ALA A 176 -33.27 4.03 -11.18
CA ALA A 176 -34.69 3.69 -11.18
C ALA A 176 -34.96 2.18 -11.42
N GLY A 177 -34.09 1.52 -12.22
CA GLY A 177 -34.31 0.13 -12.66
C GLY A 177 -33.39 -0.89 -12.00
N GLU A 178 -32.30 -0.49 -11.34
CA GLU A 178 -31.29 -1.41 -10.85
C GLU A 178 -30.46 -0.84 -9.69
N THR A 179 -29.76 -1.75 -9.01
CA THR A 179 -28.77 -1.38 -7.99
C THR A 179 -27.49 -2.17 -8.25
N ILE A 180 -26.37 -1.47 -8.33
CA ILE A 180 -25.02 -2.05 -8.39
C ILE A 180 -24.40 -1.91 -7.03
N THR A 181 -23.82 -2.99 -6.49
CA THR A 181 -23.12 -2.99 -5.21
C THR A 181 -21.72 -3.58 -5.38
N LEU A 182 -20.71 -2.84 -4.95
CA LEU A 182 -19.32 -3.29 -4.84
C LEU A 182 -18.91 -3.25 -3.38
N SER A 183 -18.50 -4.39 -2.82
CA SER A 183 -18.09 -4.49 -1.43
C SER A 183 -16.69 -5.08 -1.29
N HIS A 184 -15.93 -4.54 -0.34
CA HIS A 184 -14.64 -5.07 0.09
C HIS A 184 -14.59 -5.16 1.61
N GLU A 185 -14.16 -6.30 2.13
CA GLU A 185 -13.99 -6.51 3.56
C GLU A 185 -12.60 -7.07 3.87
N ALA A 186 -11.88 -6.40 4.77
CA ALA A 186 -10.59 -6.84 5.27
C ALA A 186 -10.78 -7.75 6.50
N HIS A 187 -10.51 -9.04 6.39
CA HIS A 187 -10.60 -9.98 7.52
C HIS A 187 -9.33 -9.97 8.39
N HIS A 188 -8.15 -9.73 7.78
CA HIS A 188 -6.86 -9.76 8.46
C HIS A 188 -5.93 -8.66 7.96
N ARG A 189 -5.14 -8.07 8.85
CA ARG A 189 -4.09 -7.10 8.48
C ARG A 189 -2.94 -7.71 7.66
N LYS A 190 -2.90 -9.04 7.56
CA LYS A 190 -1.93 -9.79 6.73
C LYS A 190 -1.93 -9.35 5.27
N ILE A 191 -3.05 -8.86 4.75
CA ILE A 191 -3.17 -8.35 3.37
C ILE A 191 -2.17 -7.24 3.05
N PHE A 192 -1.84 -6.37 4.03
CA PHE A 192 -0.86 -5.29 3.84
C PHE A 192 0.57 -5.83 3.76
N ALA A 193 0.90 -6.80 4.61
CA ALA A 193 2.20 -7.48 4.57
C ALA A 193 2.38 -8.26 3.27
N GLN A 194 1.33 -8.94 2.81
CA GLN A 194 1.34 -9.68 1.53
C GLN A 194 1.59 -8.76 0.35
N GLY A 195 0.94 -7.59 0.29
CA GLY A 195 1.15 -6.62 -0.78
C GLY A 195 2.54 -5.98 -0.73
N ALA A 196 3.08 -5.67 0.46
CA ALA A 196 4.45 -5.16 0.57
C ALA A 196 5.49 -6.20 0.11
N ILE A 197 5.28 -7.49 0.43
CA ILE A 197 6.13 -8.59 -0.03
C ILE A 197 5.99 -8.76 -1.56
N TRP A 198 4.77 -8.70 -2.10
CA TRP A 198 4.54 -8.72 -3.53
C TRP A 198 5.31 -7.59 -4.21
N THR A 199 5.22 -6.36 -3.69
CA THR A 199 5.93 -5.19 -4.22
C THR A 199 7.45 -5.43 -4.22
N ALA A 200 8.04 -5.88 -3.12
CA ALA A 200 9.47 -6.15 -3.04
C ALA A 200 9.91 -7.24 -4.04
N ASN A 201 9.13 -8.33 -4.15
CA ASN A 201 9.41 -9.37 -5.13
C ASN A 201 9.28 -8.84 -6.57
N HIS A 202 8.25 -8.03 -6.87
CA HIS A 202 8.05 -7.44 -8.19
C HIS A 202 9.24 -6.56 -8.60
N LEU A 203 9.76 -5.71 -7.69
CA LEU A 203 10.97 -4.93 -7.95
C LEU A 203 12.20 -5.82 -8.26
N LEU A 204 12.31 -6.96 -7.58
CA LEU A 204 13.43 -7.90 -7.77
C LEU A 204 13.28 -8.78 -9.02
N ASP A 205 12.04 -9.04 -9.45
CA ASP A 205 11.74 -9.84 -10.64
C ASP A 205 11.83 -9.02 -11.92
N HIS A 206 11.71 -7.68 -11.82
CA HIS A 206 11.74 -6.75 -12.95
C HIS A 206 12.90 -5.73 -12.80
N PRO A 207 14.16 -6.17 -13.00
CA PRO A 207 15.33 -5.31 -12.86
C PRO A 207 15.42 -4.18 -13.91
N ASP A 208 14.54 -4.20 -14.90
CA ASP A 208 14.34 -3.17 -15.93
C ASP A 208 13.48 -2.00 -15.44
N ILE A 209 12.85 -2.08 -14.27
CA ILE A 209 12.18 -0.94 -13.64
C ILE A 209 13.20 0.18 -13.45
N VAL A 210 12.95 1.33 -14.09
CA VAL A 210 13.85 2.48 -14.01
C VAL A 210 13.99 2.97 -12.57
N PRO A 211 15.20 3.41 -12.15
CA PRO A 211 15.38 3.99 -10.84
C PRO A 211 14.49 5.22 -10.61
N GLY A 212 13.83 5.28 -9.46
CA GLY A 212 12.94 6.38 -9.13
C GLY A 212 11.99 6.07 -7.97
N LEU A 213 11.22 7.08 -7.60
CA LEU A 213 10.20 6.99 -6.55
C LEU A 213 8.82 6.74 -7.19
N PHE A 214 8.19 5.65 -6.80
CA PHE A 214 6.86 5.25 -7.27
C PHE A 214 5.85 5.25 -6.13
N ARG A 215 4.59 5.48 -6.46
CA ARG A 215 3.49 5.13 -5.56
C ARG A 215 3.12 3.67 -5.79
N PHE A 216 2.61 3.01 -4.76
CA PHE A 216 2.17 1.61 -4.86
C PHE A 216 1.09 1.43 -5.94
N GLU A 217 0.19 2.39 -6.04
CA GLU A 217 -0.87 2.44 -7.05
C GLU A 217 -0.31 2.41 -8.47
N ASP A 218 0.73 3.22 -8.73
CA ASP A 218 1.34 3.35 -10.07
C ASP A 218 2.07 2.06 -10.47
N LEU A 219 2.77 1.44 -9.52
CA LEU A 219 3.43 0.15 -9.75
C LEU A 219 2.42 -0.96 -10.01
N PHE A 220 1.32 -0.99 -9.24
CA PHE A 220 0.23 -1.94 -9.46
C PHE A 220 -0.37 -1.77 -10.86
N ASP A 221 -0.57 -0.53 -11.32
CA ASP A 221 -1.13 -0.25 -12.64
C ASP A 221 -0.23 -0.75 -13.77
N GLN A 222 1.08 -0.58 -13.64
CA GLN A 222 2.05 -1.11 -14.59
C GLN A 222 1.97 -2.65 -14.65
N ALA A 223 1.94 -3.31 -13.50
CA ALA A 223 1.85 -4.77 -13.42
C ALA A 223 0.48 -5.31 -13.91
N TYR A 224 -0.61 -4.60 -13.61
CA TYR A 224 -1.97 -5.00 -13.99
C TYR A 224 -2.27 -4.82 -15.49
N GLY A 225 -1.61 -3.84 -16.14
CA GLY A 225 -1.79 -3.55 -17.56
C GLY A 225 -0.86 -4.33 -18.50
N GLN A 226 0.06 -5.14 -17.98
CA GLN A 226 0.87 -6.05 -18.78
C GLN A 226 0.00 -7.27 -19.12
N GLU A 227 -0.66 -7.23 -20.27
CA GLU A 227 -1.22 -8.44 -20.91
C GLU A 227 -0.04 -9.28 -21.42
N ASP A 228 0.00 -10.57 -21.04
CA ASP A 228 0.95 -11.57 -21.56
C ASP A 228 0.81 -11.80 -23.07
#